data_a078ef4676607ea23aa138b3c6e2ed0f
#
_entry.id   a078ef4676607ea23aa138b3c6e2ed0f
#
_cell.length_a   1.000
_cell.length_b   1.000
_cell.length_c   1.000
_cell.angle_alpha   90.00
_cell.angle_beta   90.00
_cell.angle_gamma   90.00
#
_symmetry.space_group_name_H-M   'P 1'
#
loop_
_entity.id
_entity.type
_entity.pdbx_description
1 polymer ?
#
loop_
_entity_poly.entity_id
_entity_poly.type
_entity_poly.pdbx_seq_one_letter_code
_entity_poly.pdbx_strand_id
1 'polypeptide(L)'
;ADDPGMFSSQNEQDSRHYAIAAKIPMLEPSDSQEALDFTKEAFRLSEEYHTPILLRMCTRISHSQSIVEVGTREEVPAKEYVKDTQRVMMTTNSLKAHYRVEERTQAMTQFAETTPLNRMEMGEDTSIGIITSSTSYQYVREVFGDKACVLKLGLSWPMPVEKIRTFAAQVDKVLVVEELEPIIENHCRQIGVAVTGKEVIPMVVELTQGR
;
A
#
# COMPACT_ATOMS: atom_id res chain seq x y z
N ALA A 1 -2.08 11.96 5.95
CA ALA A 1 -1.17 12.23 4.82
C ALA A 1 0.24 12.42 5.35
N ASP A 2 1.21 11.78 4.72
CA ASP A 2 2.63 11.95 5.02
C ASP A 2 3.22 13.05 4.15
N ASP A 3 4.23 13.74 4.66
CA ASP A 3 4.87 14.88 3.99
C ASP A 3 6.39 14.68 3.89
N PRO A 4 6.86 13.82 2.97
CA PRO A 4 8.28 13.52 2.81
C PRO A 4 9.16 14.74 2.53
N GLY A 5 8.60 15.74 1.88
CA GLY A 5 9.28 17.00 1.56
C GLY A 5 9.19 18.06 2.65
N MET A 6 8.43 17.83 3.71
CA MET A 6 8.16 18.80 4.78
C MET A 6 7.60 20.14 4.27
N PHE A 7 6.74 20.08 3.23
CA PHE A 7 6.13 21.28 2.62
C PHE A 7 4.98 21.85 3.46
N SER A 8 4.29 21.02 4.22
CA SER A 8 3.12 21.38 5.04
C SER A 8 3.28 21.01 6.51
N SER A 9 4.33 20.31 6.89
CA SER A 9 4.60 19.86 8.25
C SER A 9 5.99 20.29 8.72
N GLN A 10 6.22 20.23 10.03
CA GLN A 10 7.50 20.57 10.65
C GLN A 10 8.42 19.36 10.83
N ASN A 11 7.93 18.17 10.52
CA ASN A 11 8.66 16.92 10.61
C ASN A 11 8.17 15.92 9.58
N GLU A 12 9.08 15.07 9.14
CA GLU A 12 8.80 13.92 8.31
C GLU A 12 8.19 12.80 9.15
N GLN A 13 7.17 12.12 8.62
CA GLN A 13 6.54 10.97 9.26
C GLN A 13 6.29 9.87 8.22
N ASP A 14 6.46 8.62 8.64
CA ASP A 14 6.10 7.45 7.83
C ASP A 14 4.95 6.69 8.51
N SER A 15 3.73 6.95 8.09
CA SER A 15 2.53 6.32 8.65
C SER A 15 2.44 4.81 8.39
N ARG A 16 3.29 4.25 7.51
CA ARG A 16 3.33 2.81 7.24
C ARG A 16 3.70 2.00 8.48
N HIS A 17 4.55 2.54 9.34
CA HIS A 17 4.87 1.92 10.63
C HIS A 17 3.65 1.77 11.54
N TYR A 18 2.74 2.74 11.53
CA TYR A 18 1.52 2.66 12.35
C TYR A 18 0.57 1.56 11.86
N ALA A 19 0.44 1.39 10.54
CA ALA A 19 -0.35 0.31 9.97
C ALA A 19 0.17 -1.07 10.39
N ILE A 20 1.49 -1.26 10.30
CA ILE A 20 2.18 -2.50 10.70
C ILE A 20 2.00 -2.76 12.20
N ALA A 21 2.29 -1.78 13.05
CA ALA A 21 2.22 -1.91 14.51
C ALA A 21 0.79 -2.16 15.00
N ALA A 22 -0.20 -1.51 14.38
CA ALA A 22 -1.61 -1.66 14.73
C ALA A 22 -2.30 -2.84 14.02
N LYS A 23 -1.62 -3.52 13.09
CA LYS A 23 -2.19 -4.58 12.24
C LYS A 23 -3.46 -4.11 11.50
N ILE A 24 -3.41 -2.89 10.97
CA ILE A 24 -4.47 -2.26 10.19
C ILE A 24 -4.08 -2.31 8.71
N PRO A 25 -4.90 -2.91 7.82
CA PRO A 25 -4.62 -2.91 6.40
C PRO A 25 -4.47 -1.49 5.84
N MET A 26 -3.54 -1.31 4.90
CA MET A 26 -3.21 0.00 4.37
C MET A 26 -3.24 0.02 2.85
N LEU A 27 -3.93 1.02 2.31
CA LEU A 27 -3.99 1.32 0.89
C LEU A 27 -3.18 2.59 0.59
N GLU A 28 -2.39 2.55 -0.49
CA GLU A 28 -1.55 3.66 -0.94
C GLU A 28 -1.84 4.01 -2.39
N PRO A 29 -2.75 4.95 -2.65
CA PRO A 29 -3.01 5.42 -4.00
C PRO A 29 -1.80 6.15 -4.58
N SER A 30 -1.64 6.11 -5.91
CA SER A 30 -0.57 6.80 -6.63
C SER A 30 -1.02 8.09 -7.31
N ASP A 31 -2.33 8.30 -7.43
CA ASP A 31 -2.93 9.47 -8.08
C ASP A 31 -4.34 9.74 -7.55
N SER A 32 -5.01 10.76 -8.11
CA SER A 32 -6.35 11.17 -7.68
C SER A 32 -7.43 10.15 -8.04
N GLN A 33 -7.28 9.42 -9.16
CA GLN A 33 -8.24 8.38 -9.52
C GLN A 33 -8.18 7.22 -8.54
N GLU A 34 -6.97 6.74 -8.24
CA GLU A 34 -6.80 5.71 -7.22
C GLU A 34 -7.21 6.18 -5.82
N ALA A 35 -7.02 7.46 -5.48
CA ALA A 35 -7.51 7.99 -4.20
C ALA A 35 -9.03 7.86 -4.08
N LEU A 36 -9.78 8.11 -5.18
CA LEU A 36 -11.22 7.90 -5.24
C LEU A 36 -11.59 6.42 -5.15
N ASP A 37 -10.96 5.58 -5.99
CA ASP A 37 -11.29 4.16 -6.11
C ASP A 37 -10.89 3.38 -4.84
N PHE A 38 -9.71 3.67 -4.29
CA PHE A 38 -9.24 3.05 -3.06
C PHE A 38 -10.05 3.48 -1.84
N THR A 39 -10.63 4.71 -1.85
CA THR A 39 -11.55 5.11 -0.79
C THR A 39 -12.81 4.25 -0.81
N LYS A 40 -13.41 4.00 -1.99
CA LYS A 40 -14.56 3.10 -2.12
C LYS A 40 -14.21 1.68 -1.66
N GLU A 41 -13.07 1.18 -2.12
CA GLU A 41 -12.58 -0.15 -1.75
C GLU A 41 -12.24 -0.26 -0.26
N ALA A 42 -11.71 0.80 0.37
CA ALA A 42 -11.46 0.83 1.81
C ALA A 42 -12.75 0.62 2.63
N PHE A 43 -13.86 1.25 2.23
CA PHE A 43 -15.16 1.02 2.88
C PHE A 43 -15.63 -0.41 2.70
N ARG A 44 -15.53 -0.98 1.48
CA ARG A 44 -15.89 -2.37 1.21
C ARG A 44 -15.07 -3.34 2.06
N LEU A 45 -13.75 -3.19 2.06
CA LEU A 45 -12.84 -4.03 2.85
C LEU A 45 -13.07 -3.88 4.35
N SER A 46 -13.33 -2.66 4.83
CA SER A 46 -13.63 -2.38 6.23
C SER A 46 -14.88 -3.15 6.72
N GLU A 47 -15.93 -3.17 5.91
CA GLU A 47 -17.15 -3.91 6.21
C GLU A 47 -16.95 -5.43 6.13
N GLU A 48 -16.21 -5.91 5.13
CA GLU A 48 -15.96 -7.34 4.93
C GLU A 48 -15.07 -7.94 6.02
N TYR A 49 -13.97 -7.25 6.35
CA TYR A 49 -12.98 -7.75 7.31
C TYR A 49 -13.17 -7.22 8.74
N HIS A 50 -14.21 -6.42 8.98
CA HIS A 50 -14.52 -5.83 10.29
C HIS A 50 -13.32 -5.14 10.94
N THR A 51 -12.62 -4.30 10.17
CA THR A 51 -11.43 -3.58 10.62
C THR A 51 -11.38 -2.19 9.95
N PRO A 52 -10.85 -1.16 10.61
CA PRO A 52 -10.54 0.07 9.91
C PRO A 52 -9.48 -0.20 8.81
N ILE A 53 -9.54 0.59 7.76
CA ILE A 53 -8.53 0.59 6.68
C ILE A 53 -7.81 1.93 6.71
N LEU A 54 -6.50 1.91 6.73
CA LEU A 54 -5.69 3.11 6.60
C LEU A 54 -5.52 3.46 5.12
N LEU A 55 -6.11 4.58 4.69
CA LEU A 55 -5.82 5.15 3.37
C LEU A 55 -4.68 6.16 3.54
N ARG A 56 -3.47 5.76 3.17
CA ARG A 56 -2.28 6.60 3.27
C ARG A 56 -2.10 7.40 1.99
N MET A 57 -2.12 8.71 2.12
CA MET A 57 -1.78 9.63 1.04
C MET A 57 -0.51 10.41 1.40
N CYS A 58 0.21 10.87 0.39
CA CYS A 58 1.27 11.85 0.58
C CYS A 58 0.78 13.25 0.22
N THR A 59 1.55 14.25 0.61
CA THR A 59 1.26 15.66 0.33
C THR A 59 1.04 15.92 -1.16
N ARG A 60 1.79 15.27 -2.05
CA ARG A 60 1.60 15.42 -3.51
C ARG A 60 0.21 15.04 -3.97
N ILE A 61 -0.31 13.89 -3.55
CA ILE A 61 -1.67 13.47 -3.92
C ILE A 61 -2.69 14.44 -3.33
N SER A 62 -2.51 14.82 -2.06
CA SER A 62 -3.45 15.69 -1.35
C SER A 62 -3.55 17.10 -1.95
N HIS A 63 -2.49 17.59 -2.57
CA HIS A 63 -2.41 18.91 -3.21
C HIS A 63 -2.54 18.86 -4.74
N SER A 64 -2.52 17.67 -5.35
CA SER A 64 -2.67 17.53 -6.79
C SER A 64 -4.12 17.76 -7.23
N GLN A 65 -4.27 18.14 -8.49
CA GLN A 65 -5.57 18.24 -9.16
C GLN A 65 -5.45 17.49 -10.49
N SER A 66 -6.35 16.55 -10.71
CA SER A 66 -6.45 15.82 -11.97
C SER A 66 -7.90 15.49 -12.30
N ILE A 67 -8.15 15.13 -13.54
CA ILE A 67 -9.46 14.66 -13.97
C ILE A 67 -9.65 13.25 -13.41
N VAL A 68 -10.82 13.01 -12.78
CA VAL A 68 -11.21 11.71 -12.26
C VAL A 68 -12.56 11.29 -12.81
N GLU A 69 -12.75 10.01 -13.06
CA GLU A 69 -14.03 9.41 -13.42
C GLU A 69 -14.79 9.04 -12.14
N VAL A 70 -15.82 9.80 -11.81
CA VAL A 70 -16.56 9.63 -10.55
C VAL A 70 -17.41 8.34 -10.54
N GLY A 71 -17.86 7.90 -11.71
CA GLY A 71 -18.75 6.74 -11.86
C GLY A 71 -20.17 7.02 -11.36
N THR A 72 -20.96 5.96 -11.24
CA THR A 72 -22.34 6.03 -10.73
C THR A 72 -22.34 5.83 -9.21
N ARG A 73 -23.16 6.61 -8.50
CA ARG A 73 -23.37 6.42 -7.07
C ARG A 73 -24.05 5.07 -6.81
N GLU A 74 -23.42 4.26 -5.98
CA GLU A 74 -24.03 3.04 -5.45
C GLU A 74 -24.80 3.37 -4.18
N GLU A 75 -26.05 2.94 -4.10
CA GLU A 75 -26.86 3.07 -2.90
C GLU A 75 -26.63 1.84 -2.02
N VAL A 76 -26.07 2.07 -0.83
CA VAL A 76 -25.88 1.04 0.17
C VAL A 76 -27.01 1.13 1.18
N PRO A 77 -27.79 0.04 1.42
CA PRO A 77 -28.88 0.06 2.40
C PRO A 77 -28.32 0.31 3.80
N ALA A 78 -28.99 1.17 4.56
CA ALA A 78 -28.65 1.40 5.95
C ALA A 78 -28.83 0.10 6.76
N LYS A 79 -27.79 -0.27 7.49
CA LYS A 79 -27.87 -1.40 8.44
C LYS A 79 -28.40 -0.92 9.78
N GLU A 80 -29.26 -1.71 10.41
CA GLU A 80 -29.67 -1.42 11.77
C GLU A 80 -28.49 -1.59 12.73
N TYR A 81 -28.41 -0.71 13.72
CA TYR A 81 -27.39 -0.84 14.74
C TYR A 81 -27.71 -1.99 15.69
N VAL A 82 -26.81 -2.97 15.74
CA VAL A 82 -26.86 -4.08 16.70
C VAL A 82 -25.65 -3.98 17.62
N LYS A 83 -25.92 -3.85 18.93
CA LYS A 83 -24.85 -3.80 19.92
C LYS A 83 -24.14 -5.16 20.01
N ASP A 84 -22.88 -5.19 19.58
CA ASP A 84 -22.01 -6.35 19.75
C ASP A 84 -21.25 -6.25 21.08
N THR A 85 -21.65 -7.07 22.05
CA THR A 85 -21.02 -7.10 23.38
C THR A 85 -19.58 -7.62 23.34
N GLN A 86 -19.17 -8.35 22.30
CA GLN A 86 -17.80 -8.82 22.12
C GLN A 86 -16.84 -7.67 21.75
N ARG A 87 -17.36 -6.55 21.28
CA ARG A 87 -16.57 -5.33 21.01
C ARG A 87 -16.31 -4.49 22.26
N VAL A 88 -16.89 -4.84 23.40
CA VAL A 88 -16.54 -4.23 24.69
C VAL A 88 -15.25 -4.87 25.17
N MET A 89 -14.16 -4.08 25.18
CA MET A 89 -12.80 -4.58 25.46
C MET A 89 -12.55 -4.82 26.95
N MET A 90 -13.15 -5.89 27.46
CA MET A 90 -12.78 -6.51 28.74
C MET A 90 -11.69 -7.58 28.47
N THR A 91 -10.91 -7.95 29.47
CA THR A 91 -9.76 -8.89 29.33
C THR A 91 -10.11 -10.18 28.57
N THR A 92 -11.26 -10.78 28.87
CA THR A 92 -11.74 -12.02 28.19
C THR A 92 -12.09 -11.78 26.71
N ASN A 93 -12.66 -10.62 26.39
CA ASN A 93 -12.99 -10.24 25.03
C ASN A 93 -11.74 -9.82 24.24
N SER A 94 -10.79 -9.14 24.90
CA SER A 94 -9.53 -8.72 24.29
C SER A 94 -8.71 -9.91 23.81
N LEU A 95 -8.62 -10.97 24.59
CA LEU A 95 -7.91 -12.19 24.19
C LEU A 95 -8.54 -12.82 22.92
N LYS A 96 -9.86 -12.93 22.89
CA LYS A 96 -10.58 -13.44 21.70
C LYS A 96 -10.41 -12.52 20.49
N ALA A 97 -10.41 -11.19 20.74
CA ALA A 97 -10.18 -10.21 19.69
C ALA A 97 -8.77 -10.33 19.10
N HIS A 98 -7.77 -10.67 19.91
CA HIS A 98 -6.40 -10.89 19.44
C HIS A 98 -6.32 -12.05 18.43
N TYR A 99 -6.95 -13.17 18.70
CA TYR A 99 -7.03 -14.29 17.72
C TYR A 99 -7.68 -13.83 16.40
N ARG A 100 -8.80 -13.11 16.47
CA ARG A 100 -9.48 -12.58 15.28
C ARG A 100 -8.58 -11.60 14.48
N VAL A 101 -7.72 -10.83 15.15
CA VAL A 101 -6.76 -9.95 14.48
C VAL A 101 -5.73 -10.76 13.69
N GLU A 102 -5.20 -11.85 14.25
CA GLU A 102 -4.23 -12.72 13.56
C GLU A 102 -4.88 -13.43 12.36
N GLU A 103 -6.06 -14.03 12.54
CA GLU A 103 -6.82 -14.68 11.47
C GLU A 103 -7.14 -13.71 10.33
N ARG A 104 -7.58 -12.49 10.66
CA ARG A 104 -7.85 -11.45 9.70
C ARG A 104 -6.58 -11.01 8.96
N THR A 105 -5.46 -10.87 9.65
CA THR A 105 -4.19 -10.50 9.04
C THR A 105 -3.76 -11.56 8.01
N GLN A 106 -3.94 -12.85 8.31
CA GLN A 106 -3.67 -13.93 7.38
C GLN A 106 -4.62 -13.88 6.17
N ALA A 107 -5.92 -13.69 6.39
CA ALA A 107 -6.91 -13.57 5.31
C ALA A 107 -6.61 -12.37 4.40
N MET A 108 -6.23 -11.23 4.97
CA MET A 108 -5.83 -10.03 4.22
C MET A 108 -4.51 -10.25 3.45
N THR A 109 -3.57 -11.04 3.98
CA THR A 109 -2.35 -11.41 3.24
C THR A 109 -2.71 -12.26 2.02
N GLN A 110 -3.63 -13.20 2.15
CA GLN A 110 -4.11 -14.00 1.01
C GLN A 110 -4.87 -13.12 0.00
N PHE A 111 -5.69 -12.19 0.46
CA PHE A 111 -6.35 -11.22 -0.41
C PHE A 111 -5.32 -10.36 -1.18
N ALA A 112 -4.23 -9.97 -0.54
CA ALA A 112 -3.17 -9.18 -1.16
C ALA A 112 -2.52 -9.89 -2.36
N GLU A 113 -2.50 -11.23 -2.38
CA GLU A 113 -1.94 -12.01 -3.48
C GLU A 113 -2.77 -11.90 -4.77
N THR A 114 -4.08 -11.74 -4.66
CA THR A 114 -4.99 -11.82 -5.81
C THR A 114 -5.67 -10.50 -6.16
N THR A 115 -5.66 -9.55 -5.25
CA THR A 115 -6.34 -8.27 -5.46
C THR A 115 -5.77 -7.49 -6.67
N PRO A 116 -6.65 -6.85 -7.48
CA PRO A 116 -6.22 -5.97 -8.57
C PRO A 116 -5.55 -4.68 -8.07
N LEU A 117 -5.62 -4.36 -6.78
CA LEU A 117 -4.89 -3.23 -6.18
C LEU A 117 -3.38 -3.41 -6.28
N ASN A 118 -2.90 -4.67 -6.23
CA ASN A 118 -1.51 -5.04 -6.41
C ASN A 118 -1.29 -5.52 -7.85
N ARG A 119 -0.82 -4.61 -8.72
CA ARG A 119 -0.68 -4.85 -10.15
C ARG A 119 0.74 -5.26 -10.52
N MET A 120 0.85 -6.34 -11.30
CA MET A 120 2.08 -6.74 -11.96
C MET A 120 1.99 -6.31 -13.43
N GLU A 121 2.85 -5.41 -13.83
CA GLU A 121 2.91 -4.83 -15.17
C GLU A 121 4.23 -5.27 -15.79
N MET A 122 4.18 -6.28 -16.67
CA MET A 122 5.38 -6.84 -17.31
C MET A 122 5.65 -6.10 -18.61
N GLY A 123 6.78 -5.39 -18.66
CA GLY A 123 7.30 -4.76 -19.86
C GLY A 123 8.20 -5.72 -20.66
N GLU A 124 8.78 -5.20 -21.75
CA GLU A 124 9.70 -5.96 -22.61
C GLU A 124 11.10 -6.12 -22.00
N ASP A 125 11.50 -5.18 -21.12
CA ASP A 125 12.81 -5.19 -20.46
C ASP A 125 12.71 -5.84 -19.08
N THR A 126 13.20 -7.07 -18.99
CA THR A 126 13.26 -7.84 -17.75
C THR A 126 14.57 -7.71 -17.00
N SER A 127 15.51 -6.89 -17.47
CA SER A 127 16.81 -6.67 -16.81
C SER A 127 16.67 -6.06 -15.40
N ILE A 128 15.63 -5.24 -15.19
CA ILE A 128 15.28 -4.65 -13.91
C ILE A 128 13.78 -4.69 -13.71
N GLY A 129 13.34 -5.32 -12.63
CA GLY A 129 11.98 -5.22 -12.12
C GLY A 129 11.90 -4.22 -10.97
N ILE A 130 10.85 -3.42 -10.94
CA ILE A 130 10.69 -2.36 -9.94
C ILE A 130 9.50 -2.67 -9.04
N ILE A 131 9.71 -2.68 -7.72
CA ILE A 131 8.61 -2.78 -6.73
C ILE A 131 8.42 -1.40 -6.12
N THR A 132 7.18 -0.91 -6.13
CA THR A 132 6.86 0.46 -5.69
C THR A 132 5.43 0.60 -5.18
N SER A 133 5.16 1.70 -4.49
CA SER A 133 3.82 2.09 -4.01
C SER A 133 3.63 3.61 -4.08
N SER A 134 2.41 4.08 -3.82
CA SER A 134 2.09 5.51 -3.70
C SER A 134 2.58 6.33 -4.91
N THR A 135 2.94 7.58 -4.71
CA THR A 135 3.47 8.49 -5.76
C THR A 135 4.77 8.04 -6.39
N SER A 136 5.57 7.22 -5.71
CA SER A 136 6.80 6.66 -6.29
C SER A 136 6.52 5.88 -7.59
N TYR A 137 5.33 5.28 -7.73
CA TYR A 137 4.91 4.63 -8.95
C TYR A 137 4.87 5.61 -10.15
N GLN A 138 4.39 6.83 -9.96
CA GLN A 138 4.33 7.82 -11.04
C GLN A 138 5.73 8.21 -11.52
N TYR A 139 6.68 8.37 -10.60
CA TYR A 139 8.08 8.65 -10.96
C TYR A 139 8.73 7.48 -11.69
N VAL A 140 8.46 6.25 -11.25
CA VAL A 140 8.93 5.05 -11.94
C VAL A 140 8.40 5.00 -13.38
N ARG A 141 7.11 5.28 -13.57
CA ARG A 141 6.50 5.29 -14.93
C ARG A 141 7.06 6.41 -15.80
N GLU A 142 7.34 7.57 -15.24
CA GLU A 142 7.92 8.69 -15.98
C GLU A 142 9.37 8.40 -16.42
N VAL A 143 10.18 7.80 -15.56
CA VAL A 143 11.61 7.53 -15.82
C VAL A 143 11.80 6.32 -16.71
N PHE A 144 11.10 5.21 -16.45
CA PHE A 144 11.32 3.94 -17.12
C PHE A 144 10.31 3.63 -18.25
N GLY A 145 9.20 4.38 -18.30
CA GLY A 145 8.15 4.19 -19.31
C GLY A 145 7.44 2.83 -19.23
N ASP A 146 6.85 2.42 -20.35
CA ASP A 146 6.05 1.19 -20.45
C ASP A 146 6.89 -0.08 -20.67
N LYS A 147 8.18 0.07 -20.90
CA LYS A 147 9.09 -1.07 -21.14
C LYS A 147 9.54 -1.75 -19.85
N ALA A 148 9.49 -1.06 -18.73
CA ALA A 148 9.91 -1.59 -17.43
C ALA A 148 8.90 -2.59 -16.88
N CYS A 149 9.42 -3.61 -16.19
CA CYS A 149 8.60 -4.50 -15.36
C CYS A 149 8.35 -3.82 -14.01
N VAL A 150 7.08 -3.67 -13.62
CA VAL A 150 6.70 -3.00 -12.38
C VAL A 150 5.71 -3.85 -11.58
N LEU A 151 6.01 -4.07 -10.31
CA LEU A 151 5.03 -4.52 -9.32
C LEU A 151 4.60 -3.32 -8.49
N LYS A 152 3.40 -2.81 -8.76
CA LYS A 152 2.80 -1.74 -7.98
C LYS A 152 1.97 -2.30 -6.83
N LEU A 153 2.28 -1.89 -5.61
CA LEU A 153 1.54 -2.25 -4.41
C LEU A 153 0.55 -1.15 -4.05
N GLY A 154 -0.73 -1.38 -4.33
CA GLY A 154 -1.82 -0.52 -3.89
C GLY A 154 -2.31 -0.88 -2.49
N LEU A 155 -2.38 -2.18 -2.16
CA LEU A 155 -2.48 -2.69 -0.80
C LEU A 155 -1.05 -2.99 -0.32
N SER A 156 -0.47 -2.06 0.44
CA SER A 156 0.92 -2.12 0.89
C SER A 156 1.10 -2.74 2.28
N TRP A 157 0.01 -3.00 2.99
CA TRP A 157 -0.01 -3.79 4.22
C TRP A 157 -1.36 -4.51 4.37
N PRO A 158 -1.36 -5.83 4.64
CA PRO A 158 -0.21 -6.73 4.54
C PRO A 158 0.26 -6.91 3.10
N MET A 159 1.57 -7.14 2.90
CA MET A 159 2.16 -7.29 1.57
C MET A 159 1.98 -8.72 1.01
N PRO A 160 1.86 -8.88 -0.32
CA PRO A 160 1.72 -10.17 -0.97
C PRO A 160 3.08 -10.86 -1.11
N VAL A 161 3.31 -11.94 -0.36
CA VAL A 161 4.59 -12.66 -0.33
C VAL A 161 4.87 -13.40 -1.65
N GLU A 162 3.91 -14.19 -2.11
CA GLU A 162 4.11 -15.04 -3.30
C GLU A 162 4.07 -14.21 -4.59
N LYS A 163 3.27 -13.16 -4.66
CA LYS A 163 3.26 -12.24 -5.80
C LYS A 163 4.62 -11.53 -5.94
N ILE A 164 5.22 -11.07 -4.83
CA ILE A 164 6.57 -10.47 -4.82
C ILE A 164 7.61 -11.49 -5.28
N ARG A 165 7.59 -12.72 -4.77
CA ARG A 165 8.50 -13.79 -5.21
C ARG A 165 8.33 -14.13 -6.67
N THR A 166 7.09 -14.25 -7.13
CA THR A 166 6.76 -14.54 -8.53
C THR A 166 7.26 -13.43 -9.45
N PHE A 167 7.07 -12.18 -9.06
CA PHE A 167 7.60 -11.04 -9.81
C PHE A 167 9.12 -11.06 -9.87
N ALA A 168 9.79 -11.24 -8.72
CA ALA A 168 11.24 -11.26 -8.63
C ALA A 168 11.87 -12.39 -9.46
N ALA A 169 11.19 -13.53 -9.62
CA ALA A 169 11.65 -14.65 -10.42
C ALA A 169 11.56 -14.39 -11.94
N GLN A 170 10.90 -13.35 -12.40
CA GLN A 170 10.72 -12.99 -13.80
C GLN A 170 11.66 -11.90 -14.29
N VAL A 171 12.53 -11.38 -13.43
CA VAL A 171 13.46 -10.28 -13.73
C VAL A 171 14.86 -10.60 -13.23
N ASP A 172 15.86 -9.99 -13.85
CA ASP A 172 17.26 -10.26 -13.48
C ASP A 172 17.66 -9.60 -12.16
N LYS A 173 17.13 -8.40 -11.91
CA LYS A 173 17.38 -7.62 -10.69
C LYS A 173 16.11 -6.95 -10.21
N VAL A 174 15.96 -6.79 -8.91
CA VAL A 174 14.83 -6.07 -8.32
C VAL A 174 15.31 -4.77 -7.67
N LEU A 175 14.71 -3.67 -8.09
CA LEU A 175 14.85 -2.35 -7.48
C LEU A 175 13.59 -2.02 -6.69
N VAL A 176 13.73 -1.60 -5.44
CA VAL A 176 12.62 -1.06 -4.65
C VAL A 176 12.69 0.47 -4.70
N VAL A 177 11.63 1.10 -5.18
CA VAL A 177 11.49 2.55 -5.22
C VAL A 177 10.37 2.96 -4.27
N GLU A 178 10.74 3.48 -3.12
CA GLU A 178 9.83 3.96 -2.07
C GLU A 178 10.40 5.22 -1.39
N GLU A 179 9.53 6.13 -1.00
CA GLU A 179 9.90 7.28 -0.19
C GLU A 179 10.06 6.89 1.28
N LEU A 180 10.83 7.67 2.04
CA LEU A 180 11.05 7.52 3.47
C LEU A 180 11.74 6.19 3.84
N GLU A 181 11.23 5.49 4.84
CA GLU A 181 11.82 4.29 5.43
C GLU A 181 11.76 3.06 4.49
N PRO A 182 12.69 2.11 4.61
CA PRO A 182 12.75 0.91 3.76
C PRO A 182 11.73 -0.16 4.16
N ILE A 183 10.44 0.12 4.06
CA ILE A 183 9.37 -0.80 4.46
C ILE A 183 9.21 -1.95 3.47
N ILE A 184 9.09 -1.63 2.18
CA ILE A 184 8.96 -2.64 1.11
C ILE A 184 10.28 -3.40 0.96
N GLU A 185 11.41 -2.70 0.96
CA GLU A 185 12.74 -3.29 0.87
C GLU A 185 12.99 -4.30 2.00
N ASN A 186 12.70 -3.92 3.25
CA ASN A 186 12.87 -4.80 4.40
C ASN A 186 11.96 -6.03 4.32
N HIS A 187 10.72 -5.86 3.85
CA HIS A 187 9.81 -6.98 3.64
C HIS A 187 10.35 -7.95 2.56
N CYS A 188 10.81 -7.42 1.42
CA CYS A 188 11.42 -8.24 0.37
C CYS A 188 12.62 -9.05 0.90
N ARG A 189 13.52 -8.42 1.65
CA ARG A 189 14.66 -9.10 2.28
C ARG A 189 14.22 -10.15 3.29
N GLN A 190 13.22 -9.86 4.10
CA GLN A 190 12.66 -10.80 5.09
C GLN A 190 12.09 -12.07 4.44
N ILE A 191 11.46 -11.95 3.28
CA ILE A 191 10.92 -13.11 2.54
C ILE A 191 11.93 -13.79 1.62
N GLY A 192 13.22 -13.39 1.66
CA GLY A 192 14.31 -13.98 0.93
C GLY A 192 14.48 -13.49 -0.51
N VAL A 193 13.89 -12.35 -0.87
CA VAL A 193 14.07 -11.71 -2.17
C VAL A 193 15.21 -10.70 -2.11
N ALA A 194 16.24 -10.89 -2.95
CA ALA A 194 17.35 -9.95 -3.06
C ALA A 194 16.90 -8.69 -3.80
N VAL A 195 17.11 -7.54 -3.19
CA VAL A 195 16.70 -6.24 -3.74
C VAL A 195 17.76 -5.18 -3.50
N THR A 196 17.84 -4.21 -4.41
CA THR A 196 18.48 -2.90 -4.21
C THR A 196 17.39 -1.89 -3.87
N GLY A 197 17.65 -0.96 -2.95
CA GLY A 197 16.67 0.05 -2.54
C GLY A 197 17.36 1.29 -2.02
N LYS A 198 17.40 1.49 -0.70
CA LYS A 198 17.99 2.70 -0.07
C LYS A 198 19.50 2.88 -0.26
N GLU A 199 20.17 1.92 -0.87
CA GLU A 199 21.55 2.08 -1.34
C GLU A 199 21.66 3.13 -2.47
N VAL A 200 20.59 3.28 -3.27
CA VAL A 200 20.52 4.18 -4.43
C VAL A 200 19.33 5.14 -4.38
N ILE A 201 18.31 4.84 -3.61
CA ILE A 201 17.12 5.67 -3.39
C ILE A 201 17.30 6.47 -2.08
N PRO A 202 17.15 7.81 -2.09
CA PRO A 202 17.35 8.59 -0.88
C PRO A 202 16.38 8.22 0.24
N MET A 203 16.88 8.30 1.47
CA MET A 203 16.14 7.98 2.69
C MET A 203 15.25 9.13 3.15
N VAL A 204 15.62 10.34 2.81
CA VAL A 204 14.97 11.57 3.25
C VAL A 204 14.55 12.40 2.07
N VAL A 205 13.59 13.25 2.28
CA VAL A 205 12.94 14.12 1.31
C VAL A 205 12.15 13.35 0.25
N GLU A 206 11.36 14.08 -0.46
CA GLU A 206 10.52 13.60 -1.54
C GLU A 206 11.33 13.17 -2.77
N LEU A 207 10.87 12.11 -3.44
CA LEU A 207 11.44 11.73 -4.74
C LEU A 207 10.99 12.71 -5.83
N THR A 208 11.86 12.86 -6.82
CA THR A 208 11.58 13.59 -8.05
C THR A 208 12.20 12.85 -9.22
N GLN A 209 11.84 13.21 -10.48
CA GLN A 209 12.38 12.58 -11.69
C GLN A 209 13.92 12.69 -11.79
N GLY A 210 14.53 13.65 -11.13
CA GLY A 210 15.98 13.89 -11.15
C GLY A 210 16.75 13.27 -10.00
N ARG A 211 16.08 12.45 -9.17
CA ARG A 211 16.69 11.81 -7.99
C ARG A 211 16.44 10.33 -7.98
#